data_4d46d028c64933c973838fde5c01ca29
#
_entry.id   4d46d028c64933c973838fde5c01ca29
#
_cell.length_a   1.000
_cell.length_b   1.000
_cell.length_c   1.000
_cell.angle_alpha   90.00
_cell.angle_beta   90.00
_cell.angle_gamma   90.00
#
_symmetry.space_group_name_H-M   'P 1'
#
loop_
_entity.id
_entity.type
_entity.pdbx_description
1 polymer ?
#
loop_
_entity_poly.entity_id
_entity_poly.type
_entity_poly.pdbx_seq_one_letter_code
_entity_poly.pdbx_strand_id
1 'polypeptide(L)'
;MELKNIYLDKVSDLEKFSDGRGSIVDVFYKKNINHVNIVESKPLVVRGNHMHRLTVQHVLILDGSLTYWYQEKDNLKPSFIELNKGDLVTSPPGEIHAMKIGLSGCTFMAFSEGPRGGEDYESDTFRVNSIIENE
;
A
#
# COMPACT_ATOMS: atom_id res chain seq x y z
N MET A 1 2.71 -9.03 4.94
CA MET A 1 2.89 -8.06 3.82
C MET A 1 3.28 -8.82 2.57
N GLU A 2 2.66 -8.48 1.46
CA GLU A 2 3.00 -9.03 0.15
C GLU A 2 3.42 -7.88 -0.76
N LEU A 3 4.44 -8.10 -1.59
CA LEU A 3 4.95 -7.11 -2.53
C LEU A 3 5.05 -7.71 -3.93
N LYS A 4 4.60 -6.96 -4.92
CA LYS A 4 4.86 -7.24 -6.33
C LYS A 4 5.02 -5.93 -7.08
N ASN A 5 5.68 -5.97 -8.24
CA ASN A 5 5.71 -4.84 -9.16
C ASN A 5 4.83 -5.16 -10.36
N ILE A 6 3.86 -4.31 -10.66
CA ILE A 6 2.85 -4.58 -11.71
C ILE A 6 3.45 -4.63 -13.12
N TYR A 7 4.62 -4.05 -13.32
CA TYR A 7 5.30 -4.04 -14.61
C TYR A 7 6.27 -5.20 -14.79
N LEU A 8 6.88 -5.69 -13.70
CA LEU A 8 7.97 -6.67 -13.74
C LEU A 8 7.54 -8.09 -13.38
N ASP A 9 6.63 -8.23 -12.41
CA ASP A 9 6.25 -9.52 -11.89
C ASP A 9 5.13 -10.15 -12.71
N LYS A 10 5.24 -11.47 -12.92
CA LYS A 10 4.17 -12.25 -13.56
C LYS A 10 3.32 -12.89 -12.47
N VAL A 11 2.06 -12.48 -12.43
CA VAL A 11 1.07 -13.08 -11.54
C VAL A 11 0.08 -13.87 -12.38
N SER A 12 -0.22 -15.11 -12.01
CA SER A 12 -0.93 -16.08 -12.84
C SER A 12 -2.28 -15.59 -13.39
N ASP A 13 -3.00 -14.78 -12.64
CA ASP A 13 -4.33 -14.28 -13.03
C ASP A 13 -4.31 -12.85 -13.57
N LEU A 14 -3.13 -12.25 -13.69
CA LEU A 14 -2.97 -10.88 -14.19
C LEU A 14 -2.30 -10.91 -15.55
N GLU A 15 -2.85 -10.13 -16.47
CA GLU A 15 -2.32 -10.00 -17.81
C GLU A 15 -1.52 -8.72 -18.01
N LYS A 16 -0.51 -8.84 -18.85
CA LYS A 16 0.25 -7.71 -19.39
C LYS A 16 0.21 -7.79 -20.89
N PHE A 17 -0.08 -6.69 -21.51
CA PHE A 17 -0.10 -6.59 -22.97
C PHE A 17 0.66 -5.34 -23.40
N SER A 18 1.53 -5.50 -24.41
CA SER A 18 2.31 -4.39 -24.95
C SER A 18 2.37 -4.48 -26.46
N ASP A 19 2.18 -3.36 -27.12
CA ASP A 19 2.32 -3.20 -28.57
C ASP A 19 2.87 -1.82 -28.91
N GLY A 20 2.87 -1.44 -30.20
CA GLY A 20 3.36 -0.13 -30.65
C GLY A 20 2.62 1.07 -30.09
N ARG A 21 1.44 0.90 -29.48
CA ARG A 21 0.66 1.98 -28.84
C ARG A 21 0.98 2.17 -27.37
N GLY A 22 1.65 1.19 -26.72
CA GLY A 22 1.94 1.20 -25.29
C GLY A 22 1.62 -0.12 -24.62
N SER A 23 1.24 -0.06 -23.35
CA SER A 23 0.99 -1.27 -22.57
C SER A 23 -0.30 -1.18 -21.76
N ILE A 24 -0.86 -2.35 -21.48
CA ILE A 24 -1.96 -2.54 -20.55
C ILE A 24 -1.47 -3.53 -19.49
N VAL A 25 -1.64 -3.15 -18.23
CA VAL A 25 -1.21 -3.96 -17.10
C VAL A 25 -2.37 -4.10 -16.13
N ASP A 26 -2.76 -5.33 -15.83
CA ASP A 26 -3.77 -5.58 -14.81
C ASP A 26 -3.19 -5.33 -13.42
N VAL A 27 -3.97 -4.67 -12.58
CA VAL A 27 -3.62 -4.46 -11.17
C VAL A 27 -4.33 -5.47 -10.29
N PHE A 28 -5.63 -5.69 -10.52
CA PHE A 28 -6.45 -6.66 -9.78
C PHE A 28 -7.31 -7.46 -10.74
N TYR A 29 -7.59 -8.69 -10.35
CA TYR A 29 -8.54 -9.56 -11.02
C TYR A 29 -9.30 -10.37 -9.98
N LYS A 30 -10.62 -10.35 -10.04
CA LYS A 30 -11.51 -11.05 -9.10
C LYS A 30 -11.25 -10.70 -7.62
N LYS A 31 -10.93 -9.43 -7.36
CA LYS A 31 -10.80 -8.89 -6.01
C LYS A 31 -12.04 -8.06 -5.66
N ASN A 32 -12.48 -8.15 -4.44
CA ASN A 32 -13.65 -7.40 -3.97
C ASN A 32 -13.22 -6.02 -3.43
N ILE A 33 -12.74 -5.17 -4.33
CA ILE A 33 -12.32 -3.81 -3.99
C ILE A 33 -13.57 -2.95 -3.83
N ASN A 34 -13.76 -2.39 -2.65
CA ASN A 34 -14.93 -1.55 -2.35
C ASN A 34 -14.60 -0.09 -2.05
N HIS A 35 -13.32 0.27 -1.99
CA HIS A 35 -12.89 1.65 -1.78
C HIS A 35 -11.57 1.90 -2.48
N VAL A 36 -11.46 3.04 -3.17
CA VAL A 36 -10.26 3.45 -3.89
C VAL A 36 -10.05 4.93 -3.66
N ASN A 37 -8.81 5.32 -3.33
CA ASN A 37 -8.45 6.74 -3.31
C ASN A 37 -7.07 6.96 -3.91
N ILE A 38 -6.79 8.21 -4.26
CA ILE A 38 -5.46 8.67 -4.68
C ILE A 38 -4.92 9.54 -3.55
N VAL A 39 -3.71 9.26 -3.12
CA VAL A 39 -3.04 9.98 -2.05
C VAL A 39 -1.81 10.65 -2.59
N GLU A 40 -1.80 11.97 -2.56
CA GLU A 40 -0.63 12.77 -2.89
C GLU A 40 0.03 13.19 -1.59
N SER A 41 1.33 12.95 -1.48
CA SER A 41 2.06 13.22 -0.24
C SER A 41 3.30 14.05 -0.52
N LYS A 42 3.47 15.10 0.27
CA LYS A 42 4.65 15.96 0.22
C LYS A 42 5.89 15.20 0.69
N PRO A 43 7.09 15.65 0.29
CA PRO A 43 8.32 15.03 0.75
C PRO A 43 8.41 14.89 2.27
N LEU A 44 8.93 13.76 2.72
CA LEU A 44 9.32 13.45 4.09
C LEU A 44 8.18 13.37 5.12
N VAL A 45 6.93 13.50 4.72
CA VAL A 45 5.81 13.30 5.66
C VAL A 45 5.63 11.83 6.01
N VAL A 46 4.98 11.59 7.12
CA VAL A 46 4.65 10.25 7.60
C VAL A 46 3.16 10.03 7.54
N ARG A 47 2.77 8.84 7.06
CA ARG A 47 1.39 8.38 7.07
C ARG A 47 1.29 7.02 7.72
N GLY A 48 0.09 6.67 8.19
CA GLY A 48 -0.15 5.36 8.78
C GLY A 48 0.08 5.34 10.28
N ASN A 49 0.92 4.43 10.75
CA ASN A 49 1.05 4.05 12.16
C ASN A 49 -0.30 3.57 12.71
N HIS A 50 -0.89 2.64 11.96
CA HIS A 50 -2.18 2.06 12.32
C HIS A 50 -2.30 0.64 11.76
N MET A 51 -3.35 -0.03 12.17
CA MET A 51 -3.73 -1.33 11.62
C MET A 51 -5.22 -1.38 11.35
N HIS A 52 -5.63 -2.35 10.56
CA HIS A 52 -7.01 -2.69 10.31
C HIS A 52 -7.24 -4.14 10.74
N ARG A 53 -8.38 -4.42 11.35
CA ARG A 53 -8.71 -5.79 11.79
C ARG A 53 -9.42 -6.59 10.70
N LEU A 54 -10.20 -5.92 9.87
CA LEU A 54 -11.05 -6.54 8.85
C LEU A 54 -10.60 -6.21 7.43
N THR A 55 -9.98 -5.05 7.24
CA THR A 55 -9.63 -4.52 5.92
C THR A 55 -8.30 -5.06 5.43
N VAL A 56 -8.29 -5.54 4.19
CA VAL A 56 -7.07 -5.74 3.41
C VAL A 56 -6.80 -4.45 2.65
N GLN A 57 -5.62 -3.88 2.80
CA GLN A 57 -5.25 -2.64 2.12
C GLN A 57 -4.13 -2.88 1.11
N HIS A 58 -4.32 -2.35 -0.10
CA HIS A 58 -3.31 -2.38 -1.16
C HIS A 58 -2.87 -0.96 -1.47
N VAL A 59 -1.57 -0.77 -1.64
CA VAL A 59 -0.98 0.53 -2.03
C VAL A 59 -0.16 0.34 -3.29
N LEU A 60 -0.53 1.08 -4.35
CA LEU A 60 0.16 1.09 -5.64
C LEU A 60 0.87 2.42 -5.84
N ILE A 61 2.18 2.38 -5.99
CA ILE A 61 2.98 3.59 -6.22
C ILE A 61 2.84 4.03 -7.69
N LEU A 62 2.33 5.24 -7.89
CA LEU A 62 2.18 5.83 -9.23
C LEU A 62 3.37 6.72 -9.60
N ASP A 63 3.92 7.45 -8.61
CA ASP A 63 5.03 8.37 -8.84
C ASP A 63 5.76 8.63 -7.52
N GLY A 64 7.08 8.86 -7.59
CA GLY A 64 7.90 9.06 -6.41
C GLY A 64 8.24 7.77 -5.68
N SER A 65 8.49 7.88 -4.39
CA SER A 65 8.91 6.75 -3.57
C SER A 65 8.52 6.93 -2.12
N LEU A 66 8.49 5.83 -1.39
CA LEU A 66 8.31 5.83 0.05
C LEU A 66 9.00 4.61 0.67
N THR A 67 9.28 4.69 1.96
CA THR A 67 9.70 3.54 2.76
C THR A 67 8.46 3.02 3.50
N TYR A 68 8.13 1.77 3.25
CA TYR A 68 6.99 1.09 3.86
C TYR A 68 7.47 0.29 5.05
N TRP A 69 6.99 0.67 6.24
CA TRP A 69 7.27 0.00 7.50
C TRP A 69 6.09 -0.88 7.86
N TYR A 70 6.38 -2.11 8.31
CA TYR A 70 5.33 -3.03 8.71
C TYR A 70 5.77 -3.87 9.90
N GLN A 71 4.80 -4.25 10.73
CA GLN A 71 5.02 -5.07 11.90
C GLN A 71 3.89 -6.07 12.01
N GLU A 72 4.24 -7.35 11.94
CA GLU A 72 3.27 -8.42 12.15
C GLU A 72 2.86 -8.47 13.61
N LYS A 73 1.64 -8.93 13.87
CA LYS A 73 1.03 -8.93 15.18
C LYS A 73 1.91 -9.56 16.27
N ASP A 74 2.63 -10.62 15.94
CA ASP A 74 3.44 -11.39 16.88
C ASP A 74 4.93 -11.04 16.80
N ASN A 75 5.32 -10.08 15.98
CA ASN A 75 6.69 -9.62 15.85
C ASN A 75 6.92 -8.40 16.73
N LEU A 76 7.98 -8.42 17.54
CA LEU A 76 8.35 -7.32 18.40
C LEU A 76 9.10 -6.20 17.64
N LYS A 77 9.57 -6.48 16.43
CA LYS A 77 10.42 -5.56 15.68
C LYS A 77 9.83 -5.28 14.30
N PRO A 78 9.67 -4.00 13.91
CA PRO A 78 9.21 -3.67 12.58
C PRO A 78 10.29 -3.96 11.53
N SER A 79 9.82 -4.25 10.32
CA SER A 79 10.63 -4.36 9.11
C SER A 79 10.28 -3.24 8.16
N PHE A 80 11.12 -3.00 7.15
CA PHE A 80 10.82 -1.99 6.14
C PHE A 80 11.30 -2.41 4.76
N ILE A 81 10.67 -1.84 3.75
CA ILE A 81 11.10 -1.95 2.36
C ILE A 81 10.89 -0.60 1.66
N GLU A 82 11.70 -0.35 0.64
CA GLU A 82 11.52 0.80 -0.22
C GLU A 82 10.57 0.46 -1.36
N LEU A 83 9.61 1.36 -1.62
CA LEU A 83 8.65 1.23 -2.71
C LEU A 83 8.86 2.32 -3.74
N ASN A 84 8.84 1.90 -5.01
CA ASN A 84 9.01 2.77 -6.17
C ASN A 84 7.86 2.55 -7.15
N LYS A 85 7.82 3.34 -8.21
CA LYS A 85 6.76 3.27 -9.23
C LYS A 85 6.49 1.84 -9.68
N GLY A 86 5.21 1.47 -9.66
CA GLY A 86 4.75 0.14 -10.05
C GLY A 86 4.71 -0.87 -8.91
N ASP A 87 5.33 -0.57 -7.78
CA ASP A 87 5.25 -1.46 -6.62
C ASP A 87 3.84 -1.43 -6.03
N LEU A 88 3.32 -2.61 -5.77
CA LEU A 88 2.02 -2.84 -5.14
C LEU A 88 2.24 -3.66 -3.88
N VAL A 89 2.00 -3.05 -2.74
CA VAL A 89 2.12 -3.71 -1.45
C VAL A 89 0.73 -4.03 -0.91
N THR A 90 0.58 -5.19 -0.31
CA THR A 90 -0.67 -5.63 0.33
C THR A 90 -0.42 -5.86 1.81
N SER A 91 -1.24 -5.19 2.63
CA SER A 91 -1.25 -5.33 4.09
C SER A 91 -2.44 -6.19 4.47
N PRO A 92 -2.21 -7.38 5.06
CA PRO A 92 -3.32 -8.19 5.57
C PRO A 92 -3.91 -7.57 6.84
N PRO A 93 -5.12 -8.00 7.24
CA PRO A 93 -5.68 -7.58 8.51
C PRO A 93 -4.74 -7.90 9.68
N GLY A 94 -4.63 -6.98 10.63
CA GLY A 94 -3.80 -7.14 11.83
C GLY A 94 -2.36 -6.69 11.69
N GLU A 95 -1.87 -6.45 10.49
CA GLU A 95 -0.52 -5.93 10.28
C GLU A 95 -0.50 -4.42 10.53
N ILE A 96 0.40 -3.97 11.37
CA ILE A 96 0.66 -2.54 11.58
C ILE A 96 1.51 -2.03 10.43
N HIS A 97 1.17 -0.88 9.88
CA HIS A 97 1.94 -0.28 8.79
C HIS A 97 2.08 1.22 8.93
N ALA A 98 3.17 1.74 8.38
CA ALA A 98 3.48 3.15 8.30
C ALA A 98 4.28 3.43 7.05
N MET A 99 4.21 4.66 6.57
CA MET A 99 4.89 5.08 5.35
C MET A 99 5.66 6.36 5.61
N LYS A 100 6.95 6.35 5.31
CA LYS A 100 7.79 7.55 5.27
C LYS A 100 7.98 7.94 3.82
N ILE A 101 7.46 9.09 3.45
CA ILE A 101 7.52 9.57 2.06
C ILE A 101 8.95 9.97 1.71
N GLY A 102 9.38 9.66 0.50
CA GLY A 102 10.72 9.96 0.02
C GLY A 102 10.97 11.43 -0.27
N LEU A 103 12.19 11.74 -0.70
CA LEU A 103 12.66 13.12 -0.90
C LEU A 103 11.91 13.88 -2.00
N SER A 104 11.34 13.16 -2.97
CA SER A 104 10.60 13.76 -4.10
C SER A 104 9.09 13.74 -3.92
N GLY A 105 8.61 13.35 -2.74
CA GLY A 105 7.20 13.12 -2.54
C GLY A 105 6.76 11.77 -3.09
N CYS A 106 5.47 11.49 -3.00
CA CYS A 106 4.91 10.26 -3.54
C CYS A 106 3.42 10.41 -3.82
N THR A 107 3.00 9.90 -4.96
CA THR A 107 1.59 9.73 -5.30
C THR A 107 1.31 8.24 -5.39
N PHE A 108 0.32 7.78 -4.66
CA PHE A 108 -0.09 6.38 -4.71
C PHE A 108 -1.60 6.23 -4.71
N MET A 109 -2.08 5.08 -5.17
CA MET A 109 -3.48 4.68 -5.02
C MET A 109 -3.58 3.69 -3.87
N ALA A 110 -4.60 3.87 -3.05
CA ALA A 110 -4.95 2.90 -2.01
C ALA A 110 -6.26 2.22 -2.38
N PHE A 111 -6.26 0.90 -2.32
CA PHE A 111 -7.40 0.05 -2.62
C PHE A 111 -7.72 -0.76 -1.37
N SER A 112 -8.99 -0.91 -1.05
CA SER A 112 -9.38 -1.63 0.17
C SER A 112 -10.46 -2.66 -0.09
N GLU A 113 -10.28 -3.81 0.55
CA GLU A 113 -11.29 -4.85 0.69
C GLU A 113 -11.72 -4.83 2.16
N GLY A 114 -12.94 -4.36 2.45
CA GLY A 114 -13.43 -4.23 3.81
C GLY A 114 -13.96 -2.83 4.16
N PRO A 115 -14.30 -2.56 5.44
CA PRO A 115 -14.89 -1.29 5.86
C PRO A 115 -13.84 -0.19 5.95
N ARG A 116 -13.64 0.56 4.84
CA ARG A 116 -12.56 1.53 4.73
C ARG A 116 -12.96 2.80 4.01
N GLY A 117 -13.76 3.59 4.26
CA GLY A 117 -14.10 4.83 3.57
C GLY A 117 -15.43 5.39 4.02
N GLY A 118 -15.70 6.66 3.74
CA GLY A 118 -16.91 7.31 4.12
C GLY A 118 -17.18 7.17 5.63
N GLU A 119 -18.37 6.74 5.99
CA GLU A 119 -18.76 6.52 7.39
C GLU A 119 -18.01 5.38 8.08
N ASP A 120 -17.37 4.48 7.32
CA ASP A 120 -16.61 3.35 7.86
C ASP A 120 -15.16 3.71 8.16
N TYR A 121 -14.72 4.92 7.84
CA TYR A 121 -13.30 5.32 7.91
C TYR A 121 -12.66 5.01 9.27
N GLU A 122 -13.32 5.32 10.37
CA GLU A 122 -12.78 5.12 11.72
C GLU A 122 -13.16 3.75 12.32
N SER A 123 -14.12 3.03 11.74
CA SER A 123 -14.66 1.81 12.33
C SER A 123 -13.63 0.66 12.40
N ASP A 124 -12.66 0.66 11.49
CA ASP A 124 -11.62 -0.39 11.40
C ASP A 124 -10.22 0.20 11.31
N THR A 125 -9.99 1.35 11.91
CA THR A 125 -8.68 2.00 11.97
C THR A 125 -8.23 2.14 13.41
N PHE A 126 -7.16 1.44 13.78
CA PHE A 126 -6.61 1.42 15.14
C PHE A 126 -5.20 2.00 15.12
N ARG A 127 -5.06 3.21 15.67
CA ARG A 127 -3.80 3.95 15.69
C ARG A 127 -2.88 3.42 16.77
N VAL A 128 -1.60 3.38 16.46
CA VAL A 128 -0.54 2.92 17.37
C VAL A 128 0.59 3.95 17.42
N ASN A 129 1.49 3.81 18.39
CA ASN A 129 2.71 4.59 18.42
C ASN A 129 3.56 4.31 17.19
N SER A 130 4.38 5.28 16.79
CA SER A 130 5.21 5.13 15.58
C SER A 130 6.05 3.86 15.61
N ILE A 131 5.98 3.11 14.51
CA ILE A 131 6.85 1.95 14.27
C ILE A 131 8.07 2.31 13.42
N ILE A 132 8.16 3.57 12.97
CA ILE A 132 9.30 4.03 12.19
C ILE A 132 10.47 4.31 13.13
N GLU A 133 11.54 3.55 12.95
CA GLU A 133 12.76 3.74 13.72
C GLU A 133 13.51 4.99 13.24
N ASN A 134 14.03 5.79 14.17
CA ASN A 134 14.77 7.02 13.86
C ASN A 134 13.95 8.04 13.05
N GLU A 135 12.70 8.15 13.38
CA GLU A 135 11.77 9.11 12.77
C GLU A 135 12.18 10.56 13.04
#